data_3a0a5d707c940556f9aa52270ee16c39
#
_entry.id   3a0a5d707c940556f9aa52270ee16c39
#
_cell.length_a   1.000
_cell.length_b   1.000
_cell.length_c   1.000
_cell.angle_alpha   90.00
_cell.angle_beta   90.00
_cell.angle_gamma   90.00
#
_symmetry.space_group_name_H-M   'P 1'
#
loop_
_entity.id
_entity.type
_entity.pdbx_description
1 polymer ?
#
loop_
_entity_poly.entity_id
_entity_poly.type
_entity_poly.pdbx_seq_one_letter_code
_entity_poly.pdbx_strand_id
1 'polypeptide(L)'
;MYRKLTFILAVLFALQLVDPVDAQQSTKKPLTVAVLLFNGVELLDFAGPAEVFIVSDHGNAFQVVTVASTTKPIKTMGGVTVIPDYAYSEAPTADIVVVPGGAMSNVNDDGVSWIKKAHKTSKVTMSVCMGAFLLARAELLDGISATTHRWGLSGLRSAAPNCKVVRSRRFVDSGKIVTTAGVTAGIDGALHVVERLLGKEQADWTANEWMEYKRPDDTKDGN
;
A
#
# COMPACT_ATOMS: atom_id res chain seq x y z
N MET A 1 60.27 -37.19 50.33
CA MET A 1 58.90 -37.68 50.27
C MET A 1 57.97 -36.48 49.99
N TYR A 2 57.71 -36.16 48.74
CA TYR A 2 56.91 -34.98 48.33
C TYR A 2 55.62 -35.45 47.72
N ARG A 3 54.49 -35.17 48.38
CA ARG A 3 53.11 -35.38 47.85
C ARG A 3 52.78 -34.20 46.92
N LYS A 4 52.60 -34.51 45.65
CA LYS A 4 52.07 -33.57 44.65
C LYS A 4 50.56 -33.42 44.87
N LEU A 5 50.09 -32.21 45.21
CA LEU A 5 48.69 -31.83 45.26
C LEU A 5 48.26 -31.40 43.84
N THR A 6 47.42 -32.17 43.21
CA THR A 6 46.84 -31.82 41.91
C THR A 6 45.57 -31.01 42.11
N PHE A 7 45.58 -29.71 41.75
CA PHE A 7 44.37 -28.88 41.71
C PHE A 7 43.61 -29.16 40.42
N ILE A 8 42.41 -29.74 40.56
CA ILE A 8 41.47 -29.85 39.44
C ILE A 8 40.63 -28.58 39.44
N LEU A 9 40.84 -27.73 38.43
CA LEU A 9 40.06 -26.53 38.18
C LEU A 9 38.82 -26.95 37.39
N ALA A 10 37.68 -27.05 38.05
CA ALA A 10 36.38 -27.26 37.41
C ALA A 10 35.90 -25.94 36.80
N VAL A 11 36.01 -25.80 35.47
CA VAL A 11 35.39 -24.72 34.74
C VAL A 11 33.91 -25.06 34.53
N LEU A 12 33.04 -24.45 35.32
CA LEU A 12 31.59 -24.46 35.11
C LEU A 12 31.29 -23.54 33.93
N PHE A 13 31.08 -24.16 32.77
CA PHE A 13 30.55 -23.48 31.59
C PHE A 13 29.04 -23.30 31.80
N ALA A 14 28.61 -22.12 32.23
CA ALA A 14 27.20 -21.77 32.31
C ALA A 14 26.69 -21.65 30.84
N LEU A 15 26.05 -22.68 30.35
CA LEU A 15 25.19 -22.55 29.16
C LEU A 15 24.04 -21.64 29.55
N GLN A 16 24.09 -20.38 29.14
CA GLN A 16 22.89 -19.55 29.07
C GLN A 16 21.98 -20.16 28.00
N LEU A 17 20.91 -20.80 28.46
CA LEU A 17 19.78 -21.16 27.64
C LEU A 17 19.18 -19.83 27.14
N VAL A 18 19.55 -19.44 25.92
CA VAL A 18 18.82 -18.41 25.19
C VAL A 18 17.47 -19.05 24.90
N ASP A 19 16.44 -18.62 25.62
CA ASP A 19 15.07 -18.99 25.27
C ASP A 19 14.88 -18.66 23.78
N PRO A 20 14.41 -19.59 22.95
CA PRO A 20 14.08 -19.25 21.59
C PRO A 20 13.01 -18.17 21.69
N VAL A 21 13.30 -16.99 21.14
CA VAL A 21 12.27 -15.97 20.91
C VAL A 21 11.22 -16.67 20.07
N ASP A 22 10.12 -17.02 20.73
CA ASP A 22 8.96 -17.64 20.11
C ASP A 22 8.43 -16.59 19.13
N ALA A 23 8.94 -16.64 17.90
CA ALA A 23 8.40 -15.89 16.78
C ALA A 23 7.01 -16.46 16.54
N GLN A 24 6.04 -15.98 17.29
CA GLN A 24 4.63 -16.33 17.19
C GLN A 24 4.19 -15.93 15.78
N GLN A 25 4.45 -16.84 14.84
CA GLN A 25 4.06 -16.71 13.45
C GLN A 25 2.55 -16.50 13.44
N SER A 26 2.11 -15.30 13.07
CA SER A 26 0.70 -14.97 12.94
C SER A 26 0.04 -16.05 12.06
N THR A 27 -0.87 -16.83 12.63
CA THR A 27 -1.61 -17.89 11.91
C THR A 27 -2.65 -17.30 10.94
N LYS A 28 -2.77 -15.98 10.90
CA LYS A 28 -3.68 -15.29 9.97
C LYS A 28 -3.08 -15.25 8.57
N LYS A 29 -3.89 -15.67 7.59
CA LYS A 29 -3.53 -15.52 6.17
C LYS A 29 -3.25 -14.04 5.87
N PRO A 30 -2.15 -13.70 5.17
CA PRO A 30 -1.88 -12.32 4.74
C PRO A 30 -3.06 -11.72 3.96
N LEU A 31 -3.30 -10.45 4.15
CA LEU A 31 -4.31 -9.70 3.38
C LEU A 31 -3.80 -9.50 1.95
N THR A 32 -4.63 -9.76 0.96
CA THR A 32 -4.27 -9.57 -0.45
C THR A 32 -4.43 -8.11 -0.86
N VAL A 33 -3.35 -7.51 -1.35
CA VAL A 33 -3.32 -6.16 -1.94
C VAL A 33 -3.21 -6.30 -3.45
N ALA A 34 -4.24 -5.91 -4.19
CA ALA A 34 -4.21 -5.89 -5.65
C ALA A 34 -3.90 -4.47 -6.15
N VAL A 35 -2.80 -4.35 -6.88
CA VAL A 35 -2.32 -3.08 -7.46
C VAL A 35 -2.61 -3.06 -8.94
N LEU A 36 -3.44 -2.11 -9.40
CA LEU A 36 -3.75 -1.94 -10.80
C LEU A 36 -2.53 -1.45 -11.59
N LEU A 37 -2.23 -2.09 -12.70
CA LEU A 37 -1.22 -1.66 -13.66
C LEU A 37 -1.80 -1.48 -15.06
N PHE A 38 -1.23 -0.52 -15.81
CA PHE A 38 -1.61 -0.24 -17.20
C PHE A 38 -0.47 0.49 -17.92
N ASN A 39 -0.42 0.46 -19.23
CA ASN A 39 0.58 1.22 -19.97
C ASN A 39 0.48 2.71 -19.62
N GLY A 40 1.61 3.33 -19.29
CA GLY A 40 1.67 4.72 -18.84
C GLY A 40 1.27 4.93 -17.38
N VAL A 41 1.25 3.88 -16.54
CA VAL A 41 1.09 4.04 -15.08
C VAL A 41 2.26 4.83 -14.51
N GLU A 42 2.00 5.71 -13.55
CA GLU A 42 3.07 6.43 -12.84
C GLU A 42 3.78 5.47 -11.87
N LEU A 43 5.12 5.38 -11.99
CA LEU A 43 5.92 4.38 -11.29
C LEU A 43 5.73 4.43 -9.77
N LEU A 44 5.90 5.60 -9.16
CA LEU A 44 5.86 5.70 -7.71
C LEU A 44 4.43 5.61 -7.15
N ASP A 45 3.41 5.89 -7.96
CA ASP A 45 2.01 5.78 -7.55
C ASP A 45 1.60 4.34 -7.21
N PHE A 46 2.27 3.35 -7.80
CA PHE A 46 2.04 1.95 -7.46
C PHE A 46 3.16 1.36 -6.62
N ALA A 47 4.44 1.66 -6.93
CA ALA A 47 5.58 1.06 -6.24
C ALA A 47 5.69 1.56 -4.79
N GLY A 48 5.39 2.85 -4.52
CA GLY A 48 5.41 3.40 -3.17
C GLY A 48 4.44 2.71 -2.21
N PRO A 49 3.14 2.67 -2.52
CA PRO A 49 2.18 1.90 -1.73
C PRO A 49 2.50 0.40 -1.66
N ALA A 50 2.93 -0.20 -2.77
CA ALA A 50 3.30 -1.62 -2.79
C ALA A 50 4.40 -1.92 -1.78
N GLU A 51 5.46 -1.11 -1.74
CA GLU A 51 6.57 -1.27 -0.79
C GLU A 51 6.07 -1.17 0.65
N VAL A 52 5.24 -0.17 0.98
CA VAL A 52 4.65 -0.04 2.33
C VAL A 52 3.96 -1.33 2.76
N PHE A 53 3.11 -1.90 1.90
CA PHE A 53 2.41 -3.14 2.24
C PHE A 53 3.35 -4.35 2.30
N ILE A 54 4.31 -4.48 1.36
CA ILE A 54 5.26 -5.59 1.32
C ILE A 54 6.05 -5.71 2.61
N VAL A 55 6.51 -4.59 3.17
CA VAL A 55 7.42 -4.60 4.31
C VAL A 55 6.71 -4.57 5.67
N SER A 56 5.42 -4.26 5.70
CA SER A 56 4.64 -4.19 6.94
C SER A 56 4.58 -5.54 7.65
N ASP A 57 4.68 -5.51 8.99
CA ASP A 57 4.73 -6.70 9.86
C ASP A 57 5.81 -7.70 9.41
N HIS A 58 7.03 -7.18 9.14
CA HIS A 58 8.15 -7.98 8.67
C HIS A 58 7.83 -8.82 7.42
N GLY A 59 6.93 -8.33 6.57
CA GLY A 59 6.48 -9.02 5.35
C GLY A 59 5.41 -10.08 5.56
N ASN A 60 4.81 -10.17 6.74
CA ASN A 60 3.82 -11.22 7.06
C ASN A 60 2.36 -10.78 6.90
N ALA A 61 2.07 -9.47 6.95
CA ALA A 61 0.70 -8.97 7.00
C ALA A 61 -0.01 -8.94 5.64
N PHE A 62 0.74 -8.70 4.55
CA PHE A 62 0.15 -8.48 3.23
C PHE A 62 0.84 -9.29 2.15
N GLN A 63 0.05 -9.76 1.19
CA GLN A 63 0.50 -10.31 -0.08
C GLN A 63 0.15 -9.32 -1.19
N VAL A 64 1.13 -8.65 -1.76
CA VAL A 64 0.94 -7.72 -2.86
C VAL A 64 0.98 -8.47 -4.19
N VAL A 65 -0.01 -8.21 -5.04
CA VAL A 65 -0.08 -8.71 -6.41
C VAL A 65 -0.41 -7.57 -7.37
N THR A 66 0.09 -7.67 -8.58
CA THR A 66 -0.14 -6.68 -9.63
C THR A 66 -1.13 -7.22 -10.66
N VAL A 67 -2.07 -6.36 -11.10
CA VAL A 67 -3.19 -6.76 -11.95
C VAL A 67 -3.32 -5.79 -13.12
N ALA A 68 -3.45 -6.31 -14.34
CA ALA A 68 -3.65 -5.51 -15.54
C ALA A 68 -4.66 -6.16 -16.50
N SER A 69 -4.87 -5.58 -17.67
CA SER A 69 -5.73 -6.17 -18.71
C SER A 69 -5.21 -7.54 -19.21
N THR A 70 -3.91 -7.71 -19.19
CA THR A 70 -3.20 -8.95 -19.54
C THR A 70 -1.91 -9.05 -18.73
N THR A 71 -1.26 -10.21 -18.75
CA THR A 71 0.05 -10.44 -18.13
C THR A 71 1.23 -10.07 -19.04
N LYS A 72 0.97 -9.42 -20.19
CA LYS A 72 2.05 -8.92 -21.07
C LYS A 72 2.78 -7.75 -20.42
N PRO A 73 4.10 -7.58 -20.69
CA PRO A 73 4.85 -6.44 -20.19
C PRO A 73 4.19 -5.11 -20.54
N ILE A 74 4.12 -4.20 -19.59
CA ILE A 74 3.66 -2.82 -19.74
C ILE A 74 4.83 -1.86 -19.54
N LYS A 75 4.71 -0.63 -20.04
CA LYS A 75 5.65 0.45 -19.78
C LYS A 75 5.00 1.51 -18.90
N THR A 76 5.72 1.94 -17.84
CA THR A 76 5.35 3.10 -17.03
C THR A 76 5.49 4.40 -17.82
N MET A 77 5.04 5.54 -17.27
CA MET A 77 5.26 6.86 -17.89
C MET A 77 6.73 7.15 -18.11
N GLY A 78 7.62 6.74 -17.19
CA GLY A 78 9.07 6.89 -17.30
C GLY A 78 9.77 5.81 -18.13
N GLY A 79 9.05 4.90 -18.79
CA GLY A 79 9.59 3.87 -19.69
C GLY A 79 10.10 2.61 -18.99
N VAL A 80 10.01 2.49 -17.66
CA VAL A 80 10.31 1.24 -16.95
C VAL A 80 9.33 0.16 -17.36
N THR A 81 9.84 -1.03 -17.66
CA THR A 81 9.02 -2.18 -18.02
C THR A 81 8.66 -2.99 -16.79
N VAL A 82 7.38 -3.31 -16.62
CA VAL A 82 6.85 -4.14 -15.53
C VAL A 82 5.98 -5.25 -16.11
N ILE A 83 6.03 -6.43 -15.53
CA ILE A 83 5.21 -7.58 -15.92
C ILE A 83 4.14 -7.75 -14.83
N PRO A 84 2.83 -7.63 -15.16
CA PRO A 84 1.75 -7.89 -14.20
C PRO A 84 1.66 -9.37 -13.83
N ASP A 85 1.32 -9.66 -12.57
CA ASP A 85 1.14 -11.04 -12.08
C ASP A 85 -0.12 -11.69 -12.65
N TYR A 86 -1.22 -10.89 -12.77
CA TYR A 86 -2.54 -11.40 -13.17
C TYR A 86 -3.21 -10.53 -14.22
N ALA A 87 -3.97 -11.16 -15.09
CA ALA A 87 -5.01 -10.49 -15.87
C ALA A 87 -6.25 -10.21 -15.00
N TYR A 88 -7.11 -9.24 -15.39
CA TYR A 88 -8.36 -8.92 -14.65
C TYR A 88 -9.24 -10.14 -14.37
N SER A 89 -9.31 -11.09 -15.31
CA SER A 89 -10.13 -12.31 -15.19
C SER A 89 -9.61 -13.31 -14.18
N GLU A 90 -8.31 -13.28 -13.91
CA GLU A 90 -7.59 -14.26 -13.08
C GLU A 90 -7.16 -13.69 -11.72
N ALA A 91 -7.39 -12.38 -11.52
CA ALA A 91 -6.98 -11.69 -10.30
C ALA A 91 -7.65 -12.29 -9.06
N PRO A 92 -6.88 -12.55 -8.00
CA PRO A 92 -7.45 -13.06 -6.76
C PRO A 92 -8.39 -12.01 -6.12
N THR A 93 -9.29 -12.46 -5.25
CA THR A 93 -10.08 -11.55 -4.42
C THR A 93 -9.15 -10.74 -3.53
N ALA A 94 -9.26 -9.41 -3.63
CA ALA A 94 -8.39 -8.50 -2.89
C ALA A 94 -9.08 -7.96 -1.63
N ASP A 95 -8.32 -7.88 -0.53
CA ASP A 95 -8.71 -7.15 0.67
C ASP A 95 -8.48 -5.64 0.51
N ILE A 96 -7.45 -5.27 -0.24
CA ILE A 96 -7.09 -3.89 -0.54
C ILE A 96 -6.88 -3.75 -2.06
N VAL A 97 -7.44 -2.69 -2.63
CA VAL A 97 -7.24 -2.33 -4.04
C VAL A 97 -6.50 -1.02 -4.13
N VAL A 98 -5.38 -0.97 -4.85
CA VAL A 98 -4.62 0.25 -5.12
C VAL A 98 -4.80 0.64 -6.59
N VAL A 99 -5.27 1.86 -6.82
CA VAL A 99 -5.56 2.44 -8.13
C VAL A 99 -4.62 3.62 -8.37
N PRO A 100 -3.47 3.42 -9.02
CA PRO A 100 -2.49 4.46 -9.29
C PRO A 100 -2.93 5.44 -10.39
N GLY A 101 -2.24 6.56 -10.48
CA GLY A 101 -2.36 7.51 -11.58
C GLY A 101 -1.47 7.17 -12.77
N GLY A 102 -1.42 8.11 -13.72
CA GLY A 102 -0.69 7.98 -14.99
C GLY A 102 -1.54 8.35 -16.21
N ALA A 103 -1.37 7.68 -17.31
CA ALA A 103 -2.16 7.87 -18.55
C ALA A 103 -3.53 7.17 -18.44
N MET A 104 -4.49 7.83 -17.75
CA MET A 104 -5.82 7.27 -17.41
C MET A 104 -6.62 6.78 -18.63
N SER A 105 -6.38 7.37 -19.82
CA SER A 105 -7.02 6.96 -21.09
C SER A 105 -6.67 5.52 -21.51
N ASN A 106 -5.58 4.96 -20.97
CA ASN A 106 -5.16 3.60 -21.26
C ASN A 106 -5.88 2.54 -20.41
N VAL A 107 -6.72 2.97 -19.46
CA VAL A 107 -7.61 2.09 -18.70
C VAL A 107 -8.98 2.10 -19.39
N ASN A 108 -9.31 0.99 -20.05
CA ASN A 108 -10.60 0.79 -20.72
C ASN A 108 -11.73 0.48 -19.74
N ASP A 109 -12.93 0.25 -20.25
CA ASP A 109 -14.11 -0.04 -19.42
C ASP A 109 -14.01 -1.38 -18.68
N ASP A 110 -13.25 -2.36 -19.18
CA ASP A 110 -12.97 -3.61 -18.46
C ASP A 110 -12.17 -3.33 -17.19
N GLY A 111 -11.18 -2.43 -17.28
CA GLY A 111 -10.40 -2.02 -16.10
C GLY A 111 -11.26 -1.28 -15.07
N VAL A 112 -12.17 -0.41 -15.51
CA VAL A 112 -13.13 0.26 -14.62
C VAL A 112 -14.09 -0.75 -13.99
N SER A 113 -14.56 -1.71 -14.77
CA SER A 113 -15.43 -2.79 -14.31
C SER A 113 -14.72 -3.68 -13.28
N TRP A 114 -13.43 -3.97 -13.50
CA TRP A 114 -12.60 -4.69 -12.53
C TRP A 114 -12.49 -3.91 -11.21
N ILE A 115 -12.23 -2.58 -11.25
CA ILE A 115 -12.18 -1.73 -10.05
C ILE A 115 -13.51 -1.81 -9.29
N LYS A 116 -14.66 -1.66 -9.97
CA LYS A 116 -15.99 -1.77 -9.37
C LYS A 116 -16.20 -3.13 -8.68
N LYS A 117 -15.83 -4.22 -9.36
CA LYS A 117 -15.95 -5.59 -8.83
C LYS A 117 -15.06 -5.79 -7.61
N ALA A 118 -13.79 -5.41 -7.69
CA ALA A 118 -12.82 -5.55 -6.61
C ALA A 118 -13.20 -4.69 -5.39
N HIS A 119 -13.70 -3.47 -5.61
CA HIS A 119 -14.21 -2.60 -4.55
C HIS A 119 -15.32 -3.26 -3.74
N LYS A 120 -16.23 -4.02 -4.36
CA LYS A 120 -17.36 -4.65 -3.62
C LYS A 120 -16.87 -5.57 -2.52
N THR A 121 -15.82 -6.32 -2.76
CA THR A 121 -15.28 -7.34 -1.84
C THR A 121 -14.14 -6.82 -0.96
N SER A 122 -13.45 -5.76 -1.35
CA SER A 122 -12.32 -5.22 -0.60
C SER A 122 -12.74 -4.55 0.72
N LYS A 123 -11.83 -4.50 1.67
CA LYS A 123 -11.91 -3.70 2.90
C LYS A 123 -11.61 -2.23 2.63
N VAL A 124 -10.62 -1.99 1.75
CA VAL A 124 -10.17 -0.65 1.36
C VAL A 124 -9.94 -0.59 -0.15
N THR A 125 -10.39 0.50 -0.77
CA THR A 125 -10.00 0.88 -2.13
C THR A 125 -9.26 2.21 -2.03
N MET A 126 -7.99 2.20 -2.40
CA MET A 126 -7.11 3.35 -2.32
C MET A 126 -6.77 3.85 -3.72
N SER A 127 -6.87 5.16 -3.96
CA SER A 127 -6.33 5.77 -5.18
C SER A 127 -5.14 6.67 -4.89
N VAL A 128 -4.21 6.74 -5.84
CA VAL A 128 -3.06 7.63 -5.81
C VAL A 128 -3.12 8.58 -7.00
N CYS A 129 -2.82 9.86 -6.77
CA CYS A 129 -2.67 10.84 -7.83
C CYS A 129 -3.93 10.93 -8.71
N MET A 130 -3.78 10.81 -10.04
CA MET A 130 -4.89 10.82 -11.00
C MET A 130 -5.74 9.55 -10.95
N GLY A 131 -5.37 8.52 -10.18
CA GLY A 131 -6.18 7.31 -9.97
C GLY A 131 -7.60 7.59 -9.44
N ALA A 132 -7.81 8.71 -8.75
CA ALA A 132 -9.13 9.17 -8.32
C ALA A 132 -10.12 9.35 -9.50
N PHE A 133 -9.63 9.64 -10.70
CA PHE A 133 -10.50 9.74 -11.91
C PHE A 133 -11.02 8.36 -12.34
N LEU A 134 -10.26 7.30 -12.10
CA LEU A 134 -10.75 5.93 -12.33
C LEU A 134 -11.83 5.57 -11.32
N LEU A 135 -11.69 6.02 -10.06
CA LEU A 135 -12.76 5.87 -9.05
C LEU A 135 -14.00 6.68 -9.43
N ALA A 136 -13.84 7.89 -9.99
CA ALA A 136 -14.95 8.69 -10.51
C ALA A 136 -15.66 7.99 -11.66
N ARG A 137 -14.91 7.46 -12.67
CA ARG A 137 -15.47 6.63 -13.76
C ARG A 137 -16.18 5.37 -13.23
N ALA A 138 -15.70 4.83 -12.13
CA ALA A 138 -16.33 3.70 -11.45
C ALA A 138 -17.52 4.13 -10.58
N GLU A 139 -17.91 5.40 -10.54
CA GLU A 139 -19.02 5.95 -9.73
C GLU A 139 -18.87 5.66 -8.22
N LEU A 140 -17.64 5.67 -7.73
CA LEU A 140 -17.32 5.33 -6.36
C LEU A 140 -17.11 6.56 -5.47
N LEU A 141 -17.14 7.77 -6.02
CA LEU A 141 -16.85 9.01 -5.29
C LEU A 141 -18.10 9.80 -4.88
N ASP A 142 -19.29 9.35 -5.26
CA ASP A 142 -20.53 10.08 -4.97
C ASP A 142 -20.81 10.15 -3.46
N GLY A 143 -21.08 11.36 -2.99
CA GLY A 143 -21.46 11.64 -1.59
C GLY A 143 -20.30 11.59 -0.59
N ILE A 144 -19.07 11.36 -1.03
CA ILE A 144 -17.90 11.31 -0.15
C ILE A 144 -16.91 12.45 -0.39
N SER A 145 -15.96 12.62 0.52
CA SER A 145 -14.81 13.50 0.33
C SER A 145 -13.68 12.76 -0.37
N ALA A 146 -12.97 13.41 -1.30
CA ALA A 146 -11.82 12.83 -1.98
C ALA A 146 -10.78 13.90 -2.34
N THR A 147 -9.55 13.47 -2.56
CA THR A 147 -8.47 14.29 -3.13
C THR A 147 -7.86 13.61 -4.34
N THR A 148 -7.00 14.33 -5.05
CA THR A 148 -6.23 13.84 -6.18
C THR A 148 -4.96 14.68 -6.31
N HIS A 149 -4.13 14.39 -7.31
CA HIS A 149 -2.99 15.24 -7.63
C HIS A 149 -3.44 16.71 -7.78
N ARG A 150 -2.64 17.66 -7.27
CA ARG A 150 -2.98 19.10 -7.25
C ARG A 150 -3.43 19.65 -8.61
N TRP A 151 -2.90 19.14 -9.71
CA TRP A 151 -3.28 19.55 -11.05
C TRP A 151 -4.61 18.96 -11.51
N GLY A 152 -5.08 17.88 -10.88
CA GLY A 152 -6.35 17.22 -11.18
C GLY A 152 -7.54 17.71 -10.37
N LEU A 153 -7.35 18.56 -9.35
CA LEU A 153 -8.44 18.96 -8.43
C LEU A 153 -9.65 19.58 -9.15
N SER A 154 -9.42 20.47 -10.11
CA SER A 154 -10.51 21.08 -10.90
C SER A 154 -11.21 20.04 -11.79
N GLY A 155 -10.43 19.22 -12.49
CA GLY A 155 -10.98 18.15 -13.34
C GLY A 155 -11.77 17.13 -12.54
N LEU A 156 -11.32 16.77 -11.34
CA LEU A 156 -12.05 15.82 -10.49
C LEU A 156 -13.41 16.36 -10.04
N ARG A 157 -13.52 17.67 -9.75
CA ARG A 157 -14.83 18.29 -9.47
C ARG A 157 -15.81 18.17 -10.64
N SER A 158 -15.30 18.28 -11.86
CA SER A 158 -16.13 18.11 -13.07
C SER A 158 -16.48 16.64 -13.32
N ALA A 159 -15.55 15.71 -13.07
CA ALA A 159 -15.74 14.28 -13.28
C ALA A 159 -16.61 13.60 -12.20
N ALA A 160 -16.64 14.16 -10.98
CA ALA A 160 -17.41 13.65 -9.85
C ALA A 160 -18.14 14.83 -9.14
N PRO A 161 -19.22 15.35 -9.73
CA PRO A 161 -19.88 16.56 -9.23
C PRO A 161 -20.52 16.38 -7.83
N ASN A 162 -20.85 15.17 -7.45
CA ASN A 162 -21.38 14.82 -6.12
C ASN A 162 -20.28 14.54 -5.07
N CYS A 163 -19.00 14.68 -5.43
CA CYS A 163 -17.87 14.46 -4.55
C CYS A 163 -17.37 15.79 -3.95
N LYS A 164 -17.12 15.82 -2.64
CA LYS A 164 -16.44 16.96 -2.00
C LYS A 164 -14.93 16.85 -2.25
N VAL A 165 -14.42 17.54 -3.27
CA VAL A 165 -12.98 17.53 -3.61
C VAL A 165 -12.20 18.42 -2.66
N VAL A 166 -11.35 17.80 -1.83
CA VAL A 166 -10.53 18.43 -0.79
C VAL A 166 -9.16 18.83 -1.34
N ARG A 167 -8.70 20.03 -0.99
CA ARG A 167 -7.35 20.55 -1.31
C ARG A 167 -6.42 20.40 -0.11
N SER A 168 -5.12 20.52 -0.36
CA SER A 168 -4.07 20.64 0.68
C SER A 168 -4.06 19.49 1.70
N ARG A 169 -4.52 18.33 1.31
CA ARG A 169 -4.40 17.08 2.08
C ARG A 169 -3.55 16.08 1.33
N ARG A 170 -2.65 15.41 2.05
CA ARG A 170 -1.87 14.31 1.49
C ARG A 170 -2.77 13.13 1.14
N PHE A 171 -3.73 12.85 2.00
CA PHE A 171 -4.78 11.85 1.74
C PHE A 171 -6.10 12.28 2.36
N VAL A 172 -7.18 11.66 1.91
CA VAL A 172 -8.54 11.78 2.47
C VAL A 172 -9.08 10.38 2.68
N ASP A 173 -9.44 10.08 3.92
CA ASP A 173 -10.11 8.84 4.29
C ASP A 173 -11.62 9.08 4.38
N SER A 174 -12.36 8.38 3.55
CA SER A 174 -13.83 8.35 3.55
C SER A 174 -14.37 6.95 3.84
N GLY A 175 -13.73 6.23 4.78
CA GLY A 175 -14.12 4.91 5.21
C GLY A 175 -13.56 3.83 4.31
N LYS A 176 -14.36 3.25 3.42
CA LYS A 176 -13.91 2.20 2.50
C LYS A 176 -13.00 2.75 1.39
N ILE A 177 -13.07 4.04 1.11
CA ILE A 177 -12.25 4.70 0.08
C ILE A 177 -11.24 5.64 0.73
N VAL A 178 -9.97 5.46 0.38
CA VAL A 178 -8.87 6.36 0.72
C VAL A 178 -8.32 6.93 -0.59
N THR A 179 -8.35 8.25 -0.73
CA THR A 179 -7.76 8.92 -1.91
C THR A 179 -6.54 9.71 -1.50
N THR A 180 -5.48 9.69 -2.31
CA THR A 180 -4.25 10.41 -2.01
C THR A 180 -3.92 11.45 -3.07
N ALA A 181 -3.17 12.47 -2.69
CA ALA A 181 -2.59 13.44 -3.59
C ALA A 181 -1.55 12.78 -4.52
N GLY A 182 -0.62 13.54 -5.07
CA GLY A 182 0.31 13.03 -6.09
C GLY A 182 1.50 12.26 -5.51
N VAL A 183 1.91 11.28 -6.24
CA VAL A 183 3.19 10.56 -6.19
C VAL A 183 3.53 10.07 -4.77
N THR A 184 4.36 10.80 -4.02
CA THR A 184 4.79 10.41 -2.66
C THR A 184 3.64 10.33 -1.65
N ALA A 185 2.52 11.02 -1.89
CA ALA A 185 1.35 10.92 -1.01
C ALA A 185 0.72 9.53 -0.99
N GLY A 186 1.01 8.70 -1.98
CA GLY A 186 0.63 7.29 -2.00
C GLY A 186 1.25 6.50 -0.84
N ILE A 187 2.48 6.85 -0.43
CA ILE A 187 3.16 6.27 0.72
C ILE A 187 2.39 6.62 2.01
N ASP A 188 2.00 7.90 2.19
CA ASP A 188 1.26 8.33 3.38
C ASP A 188 -0.10 7.64 3.48
N GLY A 189 -0.82 7.54 2.36
CA GLY A 189 -2.10 6.83 2.31
C GLY A 189 -1.97 5.34 2.61
N ALA A 190 -0.93 4.69 2.11
CA ALA A 190 -0.67 3.28 2.41
C ALA A 190 -0.31 3.07 3.89
N LEU A 191 0.57 3.90 4.46
CA LEU A 191 0.88 3.89 5.90
C LEU A 191 -0.37 4.13 6.76
N HIS A 192 -1.27 5.03 6.32
CA HIS A 192 -2.56 5.23 6.98
C HIS A 192 -3.44 3.96 6.92
N VAL A 193 -3.47 3.27 5.78
CA VAL A 193 -4.21 1.99 5.66
C VAL A 193 -3.59 0.91 6.55
N VAL A 194 -2.27 0.82 6.64
CA VAL A 194 -1.57 -0.06 7.58
C VAL A 194 -1.97 0.26 9.02
N GLU A 195 -1.95 1.56 9.40
CA GLU A 195 -2.37 2.01 10.73
C GLU A 195 -3.80 1.58 11.08
N ARG A 196 -4.74 1.72 10.13
CA ARG A 196 -6.14 1.31 10.31
C ARG A 196 -6.31 -0.20 10.48
N LEU A 197 -5.49 -1.01 9.84
CA LEU A 197 -5.64 -2.47 9.80
C LEU A 197 -4.79 -3.21 10.83
N LEU A 198 -3.61 -2.68 11.16
CA LEU A 198 -2.63 -3.31 12.01
C LEU A 198 -2.29 -2.50 13.27
N GLY A 199 -2.76 -1.26 13.34
CA GLY A 199 -2.47 -0.34 14.45
C GLY A 199 -1.29 0.61 14.19
N LYS A 200 -1.25 1.68 14.98
CA LYS A 200 -0.28 2.77 14.84
C LYS A 200 1.17 2.30 15.00
N GLU A 201 1.43 1.43 15.96
CA GLU A 201 2.78 0.90 16.23
C GLU A 201 3.37 0.24 14.98
N GLN A 202 2.59 -0.58 14.30
CA GLN A 202 3.03 -1.26 13.08
C GLN A 202 3.26 -0.27 11.93
N ALA A 203 2.40 0.73 11.76
CA ALA A 203 2.60 1.77 10.75
C ALA A 203 3.85 2.62 11.02
N ASP A 204 4.11 2.96 12.28
CA ASP A 204 5.30 3.70 12.70
C ASP A 204 6.57 2.86 12.49
N TRP A 205 6.54 1.57 12.85
CA TRP A 205 7.66 0.66 12.59
C TRP A 205 7.97 0.59 11.08
N THR A 206 6.94 0.38 10.26
CA THR A 206 7.09 0.34 8.79
C THR A 206 7.73 1.60 8.25
N ALA A 207 7.25 2.77 8.71
CA ALA A 207 7.76 4.05 8.24
C ALA A 207 9.19 4.33 8.74
N ASN A 208 9.44 4.19 10.03
CA ASN A 208 10.67 4.69 10.65
C ASN A 208 11.81 3.68 10.55
N GLU A 209 11.54 2.40 10.80
CA GLU A 209 12.60 1.38 10.92
C GLU A 209 12.95 0.76 9.56
N TRP A 210 11.94 0.48 8.71
CA TRP A 210 12.21 -0.12 7.42
C TRP A 210 12.41 0.90 6.31
N MET A 211 11.47 1.85 6.17
CA MET A 211 11.50 2.79 5.05
C MET A 211 12.35 4.03 5.31
N GLU A 212 12.81 4.25 6.54
CA GLU A 212 13.46 5.51 6.95
C GLU A 212 12.68 6.76 6.50
N TYR A 213 11.34 6.65 6.53
CA TYR A 213 10.41 7.63 6.01
C TYR A 213 9.73 8.41 7.13
N LYS A 214 10.01 9.72 7.18
CA LYS A 214 9.32 10.61 8.11
C LYS A 214 7.92 10.93 7.60
N ARG A 215 6.89 10.41 8.28
CA ARG A 215 5.50 10.75 7.98
C ARG A 215 5.28 12.26 8.15
N PRO A 216 4.68 12.95 7.18
CA PRO A 216 4.27 14.34 7.34
C PRO A 216 3.31 14.49 8.51
N ASP A 217 3.35 15.64 9.19
CA ASP A 217 2.41 15.98 10.24
C ASP A 217 1.06 16.40 9.58
N ASP A 218 0.11 15.48 9.55
CA ASP A 218 -1.21 15.68 8.93
C ASP A 218 -2.07 16.71 9.67
N THR A 219 -1.65 17.14 10.88
CA THR A 219 -2.39 18.15 11.68
C THR A 219 -2.13 19.58 11.21
N LYS A 220 -1.08 19.81 10.42
CA LYS A 220 -0.79 21.13 9.86
C LYS A 220 -1.54 21.30 8.55
N ASP A 221 -2.66 22.01 8.60
CA ASP A 221 -3.31 22.56 7.42
C ASP A 221 -2.26 23.39 6.67
N GLY A 222 -1.85 22.90 5.49
CA GLY A 222 -1.01 23.72 4.62
C GLY A 222 -1.81 24.95 4.18
N ASN A 223 -1.44 26.12 4.67
CA ASN A 223 -1.92 27.41 4.20
C ASN A 223 -1.56 27.62 2.72
#